data_d4d0c85e7529b11e867a7dd1cb42c5b9
#
_entry.id   d4d0c85e7529b11e867a7dd1cb42c5b9
#
_cell.length_a   1.000
_cell.length_b   1.000
_cell.length_c   1.000
_cell.angle_alpha   90.00
_cell.angle_beta   90.00
_cell.angle_gamma   90.00
#
_symmetry.space_group_name_H-M   'P 1'
#
loop_
_entity.id
_entity.type
_entity.pdbx_description
1 polymer ?
#
loop_
_entity_poly.entity_id
_entity_poly.type
_entity_poly.pdbx_seq_one_letter_code
_entity_poly.pdbx_strand_id
1 'polypeptide(L)'
;MSVTSSRVTSLSNIIRDVSKITNQPNRIYYRPPKGFRHILCGCKFDTKKEYEGMISSFREGAIKDSDLVNFLEEIRQYITLLDCEHKMLVQTLLEIKWTDKSPDLISTYKAFIEDLVCARVEYARTVFDHLVKLFKPVVEDNREHKDKELTLQDTERLNHIHDMLSKILKVVPMSRKCLLYSIESQYPYITHSTYIHEVYLHGLLYIPYYAPYLRSDIISIVINSLALLDVNITMRKTKGYQELYDMIDNTNDDPATANNDADKAEHVQLIECTLDMCMDIFMEFIHKFCFINPIDLNKKNLKILYHDILTAFDKVLLRVDRTQYVQYIGFYFCSFKSVVEPFIDYLWKKVTDWNEAPVIRQSAVFYMSSLAASASFITSETLKSTIYRLTDWIHDYIGTDETSDSYVDLKLNNVFYSVCQAFFYLFVARYEELVRTRCDILFIQQFDIPRIISCKLNPLVVCDSKIVRNFANITKMYQLAYCDAIIEDNARKRLPIFGEQELLLPTFFPFESCVLERSKSRIAPLLISNETNNASSQLKDSQ
;
A
#
# COMPACT_ATOMS: atom_id res chain seq x y z
N MET A 1 -49.36 2.23 -63.00
CA MET A 1 -48.88 1.17 -62.12
C MET A 1 -48.18 1.84 -60.93
N SER A 2 -48.90 2.05 -59.83
CA SER A 2 -48.41 2.70 -58.66
C SER A 2 -49.22 2.17 -57.48
N VAL A 3 -48.64 1.14 -56.81
CA VAL A 3 -49.15 0.63 -55.53
C VAL A 3 -47.95 0.21 -54.73
N THR A 4 -47.42 1.11 -53.91
CA THR A 4 -46.58 0.78 -52.74
C THR A 4 -46.15 2.03 -51.95
N SER A 5 -47.03 3.02 -51.76
CA SER A 5 -46.66 4.19 -50.94
C SER A 5 -47.63 4.49 -49.78
N SER A 6 -48.58 3.63 -49.46
CA SER A 6 -49.62 3.96 -48.46
C SER A 6 -49.52 3.17 -47.14
N ARG A 7 -48.49 2.33 -46.94
CA ARG A 7 -48.35 1.58 -45.68
C ARG A 7 -47.30 2.10 -44.69
N VAL A 8 -46.44 3.05 -45.12
CA VAL A 8 -45.39 3.60 -44.23
C VAL A 8 -45.88 4.83 -43.46
N THR A 9 -46.91 5.53 -44.01
CA THR A 9 -47.45 6.73 -43.37
C THR A 9 -48.43 6.47 -42.21
N SER A 10 -48.95 5.26 -42.06
CA SER A 10 -49.88 4.94 -40.97
C SER A 10 -49.17 4.59 -39.64
N LEU A 11 -47.95 4.10 -39.68
CA LEU A 11 -47.17 3.78 -38.47
C LEU A 11 -46.56 5.03 -37.82
N SER A 12 -46.20 6.05 -38.61
CA SER A 12 -45.66 7.30 -38.08
C SER A 12 -46.71 8.19 -37.39
N ASN A 13 -47.97 8.05 -37.72
CA ASN A 13 -49.07 8.80 -37.10
C ASN A 13 -49.56 8.18 -35.80
N ILE A 14 -49.48 6.85 -35.64
CA ILE A 14 -49.79 6.14 -34.39
C ILE A 14 -48.74 6.45 -33.32
N ILE A 15 -47.47 6.63 -33.70
CA ILE A 15 -46.39 6.99 -32.78
C ILE A 15 -46.52 8.45 -32.29
N ARG A 16 -47.11 9.36 -33.05
CA ARG A 16 -47.28 10.78 -32.66
C ARG A 16 -48.44 11.03 -31.69
N ASP A 17 -49.47 10.21 -31.69
CA ASP A 17 -50.65 10.42 -30.81
C ASP A 17 -50.44 9.80 -29.40
N VAL A 18 -49.52 8.84 -29.22
CA VAL A 18 -49.23 8.25 -27.92
C VAL A 18 -48.28 9.13 -27.08
N SER A 19 -47.54 10.04 -27.72
CA SER A 19 -46.55 10.90 -27.04
C SER A 19 -47.12 12.11 -26.31
N LYS A 20 -48.45 12.33 -26.33
CA LYS A 20 -49.10 13.49 -25.69
C LYS A 20 -49.75 13.21 -24.33
N ILE A 21 -49.72 11.97 -23.82
CA ILE A 21 -50.50 11.62 -22.61
C ILE A 21 -49.63 11.31 -21.39
N THR A 22 -48.30 11.08 -21.51
CA THR A 22 -47.45 10.90 -20.35
C THR A 22 -46.08 11.53 -20.56
N ASN A 23 -45.69 12.46 -19.70
CA ASN A 23 -44.36 13.08 -19.62
C ASN A 23 -43.26 12.11 -19.10
N GLN A 24 -43.31 10.84 -19.49
CA GLN A 24 -42.21 9.89 -19.30
C GLN A 24 -41.80 9.31 -20.66
N PRO A 25 -40.52 9.27 -21.02
CA PRO A 25 -40.09 8.62 -22.25
C PRO A 25 -40.53 7.15 -22.19
N ASN A 26 -41.37 6.69 -23.11
CA ASN A 26 -41.76 5.31 -23.26
C ASN A 26 -40.52 4.45 -23.53
N ARG A 27 -39.88 3.93 -22.49
CA ARG A 27 -38.84 2.90 -22.64
C ARG A 27 -39.54 1.63 -23.17
N ILE A 28 -39.20 1.21 -24.37
CA ILE A 28 -39.62 -0.08 -24.92
C ILE A 28 -38.85 -1.14 -24.16
N TYR A 29 -39.57 -1.90 -23.32
CA TYR A 29 -38.98 -3.01 -22.59
C TYR A 29 -38.91 -4.26 -23.47
N TYR A 30 -37.74 -4.86 -23.54
CA TYR A 30 -37.54 -6.15 -24.20
C TYR A 30 -38.03 -7.28 -23.25
N ARG A 31 -38.81 -8.23 -23.81
CA ARG A 31 -39.15 -9.47 -23.11
C ARG A 31 -38.28 -10.59 -23.63
N PRO A 32 -37.47 -11.25 -22.76
CA PRO A 32 -36.69 -12.40 -23.16
C PRO A 32 -37.60 -13.49 -23.76
N PRO A 33 -37.13 -14.21 -24.79
CA PRO A 33 -37.94 -15.28 -25.41
C PRO A 33 -38.14 -16.43 -24.41
N LYS A 34 -39.33 -17.00 -24.41
CA LYS A 34 -39.59 -18.25 -23.66
C LYS A 34 -39.00 -19.44 -24.41
N GLY A 35 -38.42 -20.40 -23.69
CA GLY A 35 -37.80 -21.59 -24.28
C GLY A 35 -36.33 -21.40 -24.65
N PHE A 36 -35.57 -20.79 -23.75
CA PHE A 36 -34.17 -20.43 -23.91
C PHE A 36 -33.25 -21.62 -24.29
N ARG A 37 -33.62 -22.85 -23.95
CA ARG A 37 -32.88 -24.07 -24.34
C ARG A 37 -32.66 -24.14 -25.85
N HIS A 38 -33.65 -23.75 -26.66
CA HIS A 38 -33.56 -23.83 -28.12
C HIS A 38 -32.50 -22.86 -28.67
N ILE A 39 -32.37 -21.69 -28.03
CA ILE A 39 -31.39 -20.66 -28.42
C ILE A 39 -29.97 -21.09 -28.03
N LEU A 40 -29.79 -21.73 -26.87
CA LEU A 40 -28.49 -22.24 -26.42
C LEU A 40 -28.04 -23.48 -27.20
N CYS A 41 -28.95 -24.40 -27.56
CA CYS A 41 -28.57 -25.63 -28.28
C CYS A 41 -28.54 -25.46 -29.80
N GLY A 42 -28.98 -24.33 -30.33
CA GLY A 42 -29.16 -24.13 -31.77
C GLY A 42 -28.00 -23.38 -32.41
N CYS A 43 -26.95 -24.10 -32.82
CA CYS A 43 -25.90 -23.57 -33.72
C CYS A 43 -26.37 -23.29 -35.17
N LYS A 44 -27.67 -23.04 -35.42
CA LYS A 44 -28.21 -22.77 -36.76
C LYS A 44 -28.40 -21.26 -36.99
N PHE A 45 -28.23 -20.80 -38.22
CA PHE A 45 -28.17 -19.41 -38.65
C PHE A 45 -29.31 -18.50 -38.16
N ASP A 46 -30.53 -19.02 -37.94
CA ASP A 46 -31.68 -18.25 -37.48
C ASP A 46 -31.61 -17.91 -36.01
N THR A 47 -31.08 -18.80 -35.18
CA THR A 47 -30.94 -18.60 -33.72
C THR A 47 -29.81 -17.61 -33.36
N LYS A 48 -28.84 -17.40 -34.26
CA LYS A 48 -27.74 -16.45 -34.02
C LYS A 48 -28.22 -15.01 -33.95
N LYS A 49 -29.16 -14.59 -34.80
CA LYS A 49 -29.72 -13.24 -34.77
C LYS A 49 -30.53 -12.99 -33.50
N GLU A 50 -31.31 -14.00 -33.06
CA GLU A 50 -32.05 -13.91 -31.81
C GLU A 50 -31.12 -13.82 -30.59
N TYR A 51 -30.03 -14.59 -30.59
CA TYR A 51 -29.01 -14.57 -29.56
C TYR A 51 -28.29 -13.21 -29.50
N GLU A 52 -27.86 -12.66 -30.65
CA GLU A 52 -27.23 -11.33 -30.73
C GLU A 52 -28.22 -10.20 -30.31
N GLY A 53 -29.48 -10.30 -30.73
CA GLY A 53 -30.54 -9.35 -30.34
C GLY A 53 -30.81 -9.35 -28.83
N MET A 54 -30.76 -10.52 -28.22
CA MET A 54 -30.90 -10.69 -26.77
C MET A 54 -29.71 -10.05 -26.03
N ILE A 55 -28.48 -10.30 -26.45
CA ILE A 55 -27.29 -9.68 -25.86
C ILE A 55 -27.35 -8.15 -25.95
N SER A 56 -27.74 -7.60 -27.10
CA SER A 56 -27.93 -6.15 -27.26
C SER A 56 -28.95 -5.60 -26.28
N SER A 57 -30.08 -6.28 -26.10
CA SER A 57 -31.16 -5.86 -25.18
C SER A 57 -30.73 -5.85 -23.73
N PHE A 58 -29.90 -6.80 -23.31
CA PHE A 58 -29.31 -6.82 -21.96
C PHE A 58 -28.33 -5.66 -21.75
N ARG A 59 -27.52 -5.34 -22.74
CA ARG A 59 -26.57 -4.21 -22.69
C ARG A 59 -27.27 -2.85 -22.62
N GLU A 60 -28.38 -2.69 -23.32
CA GLU A 60 -29.16 -1.47 -23.32
C GLU A 60 -29.96 -1.27 -22.01
N GLY A 61 -29.99 -2.28 -21.13
CA GLY A 61 -30.69 -2.25 -19.85
C GLY A 61 -32.21 -2.09 -19.99
N ALA A 62 -32.79 -2.48 -21.11
CA ALA A 62 -34.19 -2.31 -21.45
C ALA A 62 -35.09 -3.47 -20.99
N ILE A 63 -34.78 -4.11 -19.87
CA ILE A 63 -35.54 -5.26 -19.35
C ILE A 63 -36.15 -4.88 -18.00
N LYS A 64 -37.40 -5.27 -17.75
CA LYS A 64 -38.04 -5.10 -16.44
C LYS A 64 -37.45 -6.09 -15.42
N ASP A 65 -37.35 -5.66 -14.15
CA ASP A 65 -36.78 -6.49 -13.09
C ASP A 65 -37.51 -7.84 -12.94
N SER A 66 -38.85 -7.87 -13.08
CA SER A 66 -39.65 -9.11 -13.05
C SER A 66 -39.31 -10.08 -14.20
N ASP A 67 -39.11 -9.52 -15.41
CA ASP A 67 -38.77 -10.35 -16.57
C ASP A 67 -37.32 -10.86 -16.50
N LEU A 68 -36.43 -10.08 -15.87
CA LEU A 68 -35.05 -10.45 -15.61
C LEU A 68 -34.97 -11.58 -14.54
N VAL A 69 -35.78 -11.52 -13.48
CA VAL A 69 -35.89 -12.60 -12.48
C VAL A 69 -36.30 -13.91 -13.16
N ASN A 70 -37.39 -13.88 -13.94
CA ASN A 70 -37.87 -15.08 -14.65
C ASN A 70 -36.81 -15.64 -15.61
N PHE A 71 -36.07 -14.77 -16.29
CA PHE A 71 -35.01 -15.17 -17.18
C PHE A 71 -33.82 -15.81 -16.44
N LEU A 72 -33.41 -15.23 -15.31
CA LEU A 72 -32.34 -15.79 -14.49
C LEU A 72 -32.73 -17.13 -13.89
N GLU A 73 -33.99 -17.34 -13.49
CA GLU A 73 -34.49 -18.63 -13.02
C GLU A 73 -34.52 -19.68 -14.13
N GLU A 74 -34.90 -19.29 -15.35
CA GLU A 74 -34.87 -20.21 -16.49
C GLU A 74 -33.45 -20.59 -16.89
N ILE A 75 -32.52 -19.64 -16.98
CA ILE A 75 -31.13 -19.90 -17.37
C ILE A 75 -30.40 -20.79 -16.33
N ARG A 76 -30.72 -20.68 -15.04
CA ARG A 76 -30.20 -21.55 -13.98
C ARG A 76 -30.50 -23.03 -14.25
N GLN A 77 -31.63 -23.37 -14.87
CA GLN A 77 -31.96 -24.76 -15.22
C GLN A 77 -31.05 -25.32 -16.32
N TYR A 78 -30.44 -24.43 -17.13
CA TYR A 78 -29.59 -24.80 -18.26
C TYR A 78 -28.13 -24.37 -18.09
N ILE A 79 -27.71 -24.09 -16.86
CA ILE A 79 -26.40 -23.52 -16.55
C ILE A 79 -25.23 -24.42 -17.01
N THR A 80 -25.45 -25.73 -17.05
CA THR A 80 -24.49 -26.70 -17.54
C THR A 80 -24.23 -26.61 -19.07
N LEU A 81 -25.11 -25.93 -19.81
CA LEU A 81 -24.96 -25.70 -21.24
C LEU A 81 -24.13 -24.44 -21.55
N LEU A 82 -23.89 -23.59 -20.54
CA LEU A 82 -23.09 -22.37 -20.70
C LEU A 82 -21.61 -22.73 -20.77
N ASP A 83 -21.12 -23.07 -21.96
CA ASP A 83 -19.72 -23.36 -22.25
C ASP A 83 -18.95 -22.12 -22.76
N CYS A 84 -17.75 -22.31 -23.30
CA CYS A 84 -16.91 -21.23 -23.81
C CYS A 84 -17.55 -20.46 -24.97
N GLU A 85 -18.48 -21.07 -25.72
CA GLU A 85 -19.20 -20.42 -26.83
C GLU A 85 -20.17 -19.34 -26.34
N HIS A 86 -20.68 -19.51 -25.10
CA HIS A 86 -21.62 -18.62 -24.44
C HIS A 86 -20.95 -17.51 -23.59
N LYS A 87 -19.62 -17.36 -23.71
CA LYS A 87 -18.84 -16.39 -22.91
C LYS A 87 -19.40 -14.96 -23.01
N MET A 88 -19.83 -14.55 -24.20
CA MET A 88 -20.40 -13.19 -24.43
C MET A 88 -21.69 -12.99 -23.64
N LEU A 89 -22.58 -13.99 -23.59
CA LEU A 89 -23.79 -13.94 -22.80
C LEU A 89 -23.49 -13.84 -21.31
N VAL A 90 -22.59 -14.71 -20.82
CA VAL A 90 -22.17 -14.70 -19.41
C VAL A 90 -21.57 -13.34 -19.02
N GLN A 91 -20.70 -12.78 -19.86
CA GLN A 91 -20.15 -11.43 -19.61
C GLN A 91 -21.24 -10.37 -19.54
N THR A 92 -22.19 -10.40 -20.47
CA THR A 92 -23.31 -9.44 -20.50
C THR A 92 -24.21 -9.58 -19.26
N LEU A 93 -24.46 -10.81 -18.79
CA LEU A 93 -25.21 -11.04 -17.56
C LEU A 93 -24.46 -10.58 -16.31
N LEU A 94 -23.13 -10.68 -16.31
CA LEU A 94 -22.29 -10.16 -15.22
C LEU A 94 -22.29 -8.63 -15.18
N GLU A 95 -22.43 -7.93 -16.33
CA GLU A 95 -22.46 -6.47 -16.41
C GLU A 95 -23.78 -5.85 -15.91
N ILE A 96 -24.80 -6.65 -15.58
CA ILE A 96 -26.06 -6.16 -15.03
C ILE A 96 -25.82 -5.44 -13.70
N LYS A 97 -26.35 -4.24 -13.56
CA LYS A 97 -26.35 -3.49 -12.29
C LYS A 97 -27.43 -4.05 -11.37
N TRP A 98 -27.05 -5.02 -10.56
CA TRP A 98 -27.98 -5.77 -9.71
C TRP A 98 -28.03 -5.28 -8.25
N THR A 99 -27.01 -4.57 -7.78
CA THR A 99 -26.84 -4.20 -6.36
C THR A 99 -27.90 -3.23 -5.84
N ASP A 100 -28.46 -2.40 -6.71
CA ASP A 100 -29.44 -1.36 -6.37
C ASP A 100 -30.86 -1.72 -6.82
N LYS A 101 -31.11 -3.02 -7.07
CA LYS A 101 -32.36 -3.55 -7.59
C LYS A 101 -33.26 -4.12 -6.48
N SER A 102 -34.42 -4.68 -6.88
CA SER A 102 -35.33 -5.31 -5.95
C SER A 102 -34.70 -6.49 -5.18
N PRO A 103 -35.09 -6.75 -3.92
CA PRO A 103 -34.55 -7.86 -3.14
C PRO A 103 -34.68 -9.22 -3.83
N ASP A 104 -35.77 -9.45 -4.57
CA ASP A 104 -36.01 -10.67 -5.32
C ASP A 104 -34.98 -10.86 -6.43
N LEU A 105 -34.68 -9.77 -7.17
CA LEU A 105 -33.66 -9.81 -8.21
C LEU A 105 -32.26 -10.05 -7.61
N ILE A 106 -31.93 -9.36 -6.52
CA ILE A 106 -30.65 -9.55 -5.83
C ILE A 106 -30.48 -11.02 -5.39
N SER A 107 -31.51 -11.63 -4.81
CA SER A 107 -31.47 -13.02 -4.35
C SER A 107 -31.31 -14.01 -5.51
N THR A 108 -32.08 -13.80 -6.60
CA THR A 108 -32.03 -14.65 -7.80
C THR A 108 -30.69 -14.51 -8.53
N TYR A 109 -30.17 -13.29 -8.63
CA TYR A 109 -28.87 -13.04 -9.23
C TYR A 109 -27.71 -13.69 -8.45
N LYS A 110 -27.72 -13.58 -7.13
CA LYS A 110 -26.75 -14.27 -6.27
C LYS A 110 -26.77 -15.78 -6.47
N ALA A 111 -27.97 -16.36 -6.51
CA ALA A 111 -28.13 -17.79 -6.75
C ALA A 111 -27.67 -18.21 -8.16
N PHE A 112 -27.92 -17.38 -9.18
CA PHE A 112 -27.39 -17.60 -10.54
C PHE A 112 -25.86 -17.65 -10.56
N ILE A 113 -25.19 -16.67 -9.93
CA ILE A 113 -23.71 -16.61 -9.89
C ILE A 113 -23.13 -17.82 -9.12
N GLU A 114 -23.74 -18.20 -8.00
CA GLU A 114 -23.32 -19.37 -7.23
C GLU A 114 -23.41 -20.64 -8.07
N ASP A 115 -24.55 -20.88 -8.72
CA ASP A 115 -24.76 -22.03 -9.59
C ASP A 115 -23.81 -22.02 -10.81
N LEU A 116 -23.55 -20.83 -11.39
CA LEU A 116 -22.63 -20.67 -12.51
C LEU A 116 -21.21 -21.11 -12.14
N VAL A 117 -20.68 -20.63 -11.02
CA VAL A 117 -19.32 -20.96 -10.60
C VAL A 117 -19.21 -22.44 -10.16
N CYS A 118 -20.28 -23.00 -9.57
CA CYS A 118 -20.33 -24.41 -9.22
C CYS A 118 -20.33 -25.34 -10.45
N ALA A 119 -21.15 -25.00 -11.44
CA ALA A 119 -21.29 -25.82 -12.65
C ALA A 119 -20.13 -25.63 -13.64
N ARG A 120 -19.57 -24.41 -13.70
CA ARG A 120 -18.58 -23.95 -14.69
C ARG A 120 -17.47 -23.15 -14.03
N VAL A 121 -16.49 -23.85 -13.44
CA VAL A 121 -15.35 -23.25 -12.72
C VAL A 121 -14.52 -22.33 -13.62
N GLU A 122 -14.56 -22.51 -14.93
CA GLU A 122 -13.88 -21.67 -15.93
C GLU A 122 -14.31 -20.20 -15.86
N TYR A 123 -15.55 -19.91 -15.41
CA TYR A 123 -16.04 -18.56 -15.22
C TYR A 123 -15.66 -17.95 -13.87
N ALA A 124 -15.09 -18.70 -12.94
CA ALA A 124 -14.75 -18.20 -11.60
C ALA A 124 -13.90 -16.92 -11.66
N ARG A 125 -12.91 -16.87 -12.53
CA ARG A 125 -12.08 -15.68 -12.72
C ARG A 125 -12.90 -14.48 -13.19
N THR A 126 -13.71 -14.63 -14.22
CA THR A 126 -14.55 -13.55 -14.77
C THR A 126 -15.55 -13.04 -13.73
N VAL A 127 -16.10 -13.96 -12.93
CA VAL A 127 -17.00 -13.61 -11.80
C VAL A 127 -16.26 -12.81 -10.75
N PHE A 128 -15.06 -13.23 -10.34
CA PHE A 128 -14.26 -12.44 -9.37
C PHE A 128 -13.86 -11.08 -9.93
N ASP A 129 -13.42 -11.00 -11.18
CA ASP A 129 -13.10 -9.73 -11.82
C ASP A 129 -14.30 -8.77 -11.77
N HIS A 130 -15.51 -9.28 -12.03
CA HIS A 130 -16.73 -8.49 -11.93
C HIS A 130 -17.06 -8.08 -10.48
N LEU A 131 -17.05 -9.02 -9.54
CA LEU A 131 -17.37 -8.73 -8.14
C LEU A 131 -16.39 -7.74 -7.50
N VAL A 132 -15.09 -7.90 -7.76
CA VAL A 132 -14.06 -7.00 -7.25
C VAL A 132 -14.16 -5.61 -7.90
N LYS A 133 -14.55 -5.53 -9.19
CA LYS A 133 -14.81 -4.25 -9.86
C LYS A 133 -15.92 -3.45 -9.15
N LEU A 134 -16.92 -4.13 -8.59
CA LEU A 134 -17.99 -3.51 -7.83
C LEU A 134 -17.57 -2.98 -6.45
N PHE A 135 -16.33 -3.23 -5.98
CA PHE A 135 -15.80 -2.53 -4.81
C PHE A 135 -15.65 -1.03 -5.06
N LYS A 136 -15.44 -0.64 -6.32
CA LYS A 136 -15.36 0.78 -6.68
C LYS A 136 -16.76 1.40 -6.71
N PRO A 137 -16.97 2.58 -6.10
CA PRO A 137 -18.24 3.27 -6.19
C PRO A 137 -18.53 3.71 -7.63
N VAL A 138 -19.79 3.77 -8.00
CA VAL A 138 -20.20 4.38 -9.26
C VAL A 138 -20.26 5.89 -9.04
N VAL A 139 -19.20 6.59 -9.38
CA VAL A 139 -19.13 8.05 -9.27
C VAL A 139 -19.84 8.62 -10.51
N GLU A 140 -21.06 9.12 -10.34
CA GLU A 140 -21.80 9.83 -11.41
C GLU A 140 -21.44 11.32 -11.48
N ASP A 141 -20.74 11.87 -10.49
CA ASP A 141 -20.40 13.30 -10.43
C ASP A 141 -18.94 13.52 -9.97
N ASN A 142 -18.23 14.39 -10.70
CA ASN A 142 -16.89 14.91 -10.36
C ASN A 142 -16.92 15.86 -9.15
N ARG A 143 -17.88 15.74 -8.25
CA ARG A 143 -17.89 16.53 -7.02
C ARG A 143 -16.84 15.98 -6.08
N GLU A 144 -15.85 16.79 -5.81
CA GLU A 144 -14.86 16.58 -4.76
C GLU A 144 -15.54 16.31 -3.42
N HIS A 145 -15.61 15.04 -3.04
CA HIS A 145 -16.11 14.63 -1.72
C HIS A 145 -14.97 14.72 -0.71
N LYS A 146 -14.72 15.93 -0.20
CA LYS A 146 -13.61 16.16 0.75
C LYS A 146 -13.76 15.45 2.10
N ASP A 147 -14.98 15.07 2.53
CA ASP A 147 -15.23 14.59 3.90
C ASP A 147 -16.41 13.61 3.99
N LYS A 148 -16.52 12.61 3.15
CA LYS A 148 -17.61 11.63 3.29
C LYS A 148 -17.10 10.31 3.85
N GLU A 149 -17.62 9.95 5.01
CA GLU A 149 -17.66 8.57 5.49
C GLU A 149 -18.38 7.69 4.47
N LEU A 150 -18.09 6.38 4.51
CA LEU A 150 -18.70 5.39 3.64
C LEU A 150 -20.24 5.55 3.61
N THR A 151 -20.81 5.72 2.44
CA THR A 151 -22.28 5.88 2.33
C THR A 151 -23.00 4.59 2.73
N LEU A 152 -24.21 4.70 3.25
CA LEU A 152 -25.04 3.52 3.57
C LEU A 152 -25.21 2.63 2.34
N GLN A 153 -25.38 3.25 1.16
CA GLN A 153 -25.52 2.53 -0.11
C GLN A 153 -24.27 1.74 -0.48
N ASP A 154 -23.06 2.31 -0.29
CA ASP A 154 -21.80 1.59 -0.53
C ASP A 154 -21.63 0.44 0.46
N THR A 155 -22.03 0.65 1.73
CA THR A 155 -21.97 -0.39 2.75
C THR A 155 -22.90 -1.57 2.42
N GLU A 156 -24.13 -1.30 1.99
CA GLU A 156 -25.08 -2.35 1.57
C GLU A 156 -24.56 -3.09 0.33
N ARG A 157 -24.05 -2.37 -0.65
CA ARG A 157 -23.43 -2.96 -1.84
C ARG A 157 -22.28 -3.88 -1.48
N LEU A 158 -21.33 -3.43 -0.64
CA LEU A 158 -20.21 -4.24 -0.18
C LEU A 158 -20.67 -5.49 0.57
N ASN A 159 -21.69 -5.38 1.43
CA ASN A 159 -22.26 -6.53 2.14
C ASN A 159 -22.81 -7.59 1.17
N HIS A 160 -23.50 -7.16 0.11
CA HIS A 160 -23.99 -8.09 -0.91
C HIS A 160 -22.84 -8.80 -1.64
N ILE A 161 -21.77 -8.08 -1.97
CA ILE A 161 -20.60 -8.65 -2.65
C ILE A 161 -19.87 -9.63 -1.71
N HIS A 162 -19.66 -9.27 -0.44
CA HIS A 162 -18.98 -10.15 0.53
C HIS A 162 -19.77 -11.43 0.83
N ASP A 163 -21.10 -11.36 0.86
CA ASP A 163 -21.93 -12.56 0.98
C ASP A 163 -21.67 -13.53 -0.18
N MET A 164 -21.61 -13.02 -1.41
CA MET A 164 -21.29 -13.83 -2.60
C MET A 164 -19.86 -14.38 -2.56
N LEU A 165 -18.87 -13.53 -2.29
CA LEU A 165 -17.46 -13.96 -2.22
C LEU A 165 -17.27 -15.06 -1.16
N SER A 166 -17.88 -14.90 0.00
CA SER A 166 -17.84 -15.90 1.08
C SER A 166 -18.43 -17.25 0.65
N LYS A 167 -19.56 -17.24 -0.07
CA LYS A 167 -20.20 -18.46 -0.59
C LYS A 167 -19.35 -19.12 -1.65
N ILE A 168 -18.89 -18.38 -2.65
CA ILE A 168 -18.06 -18.90 -3.75
C ILE A 168 -16.77 -19.53 -3.21
N LEU A 169 -16.08 -18.86 -2.28
CA LEU A 169 -14.84 -19.39 -1.69
C LEU A 169 -15.06 -20.66 -0.85
N LYS A 170 -16.24 -20.84 -0.23
CA LYS A 170 -16.61 -22.07 0.49
C LYS A 170 -16.86 -23.23 -0.46
N VAL A 171 -17.51 -22.97 -1.60
CA VAL A 171 -17.90 -24.00 -2.57
C VAL A 171 -16.72 -24.37 -3.48
N VAL A 172 -15.92 -23.39 -3.91
CA VAL A 172 -14.77 -23.60 -4.80
C VAL A 172 -13.47 -23.07 -4.17
N PRO A 173 -12.88 -23.78 -3.18
CA PRO A 173 -11.69 -23.31 -2.45
C PRO A 173 -10.46 -23.09 -3.36
N MET A 174 -10.40 -23.80 -4.49
CA MET A 174 -9.29 -23.65 -5.46
C MET A 174 -9.28 -22.31 -6.19
N SER A 175 -10.39 -21.57 -6.15
CA SER A 175 -10.55 -20.26 -6.83
C SER A 175 -9.86 -19.09 -6.11
N ARG A 176 -9.26 -19.31 -4.93
CA ARG A 176 -8.56 -18.27 -4.15
C ARG A 176 -7.52 -17.47 -4.93
N LYS A 177 -6.74 -18.13 -5.80
CA LYS A 177 -5.73 -17.47 -6.63
C LYS A 177 -6.37 -16.55 -7.68
N CYS A 178 -7.54 -16.93 -8.20
CA CYS A 178 -8.29 -16.08 -9.12
C CYS A 178 -8.77 -14.81 -8.42
N LEU A 179 -9.27 -14.92 -7.18
CA LEU A 179 -9.68 -13.75 -6.40
C LEU A 179 -8.50 -12.80 -6.12
N LEU A 180 -7.35 -13.32 -5.67
CA LEU A 180 -6.16 -12.49 -5.40
C LEU A 180 -5.69 -11.76 -6.68
N TYR A 181 -5.67 -12.45 -7.80
CA TYR A 181 -5.31 -11.84 -9.09
C TYR A 181 -6.32 -10.73 -9.48
N SER A 182 -7.63 -10.98 -9.28
CA SER A 182 -8.66 -9.98 -9.57
C SER A 182 -8.51 -8.74 -8.67
N ILE A 183 -8.18 -8.94 -7.38
CA ILE A 183 -7.91 -7.87 -6.43
C ILE A 183 -6.73 -7.01 -6.89
N GLU A 184 -5.60 -7.63 -7.26
CA GLU A 184 -4.42 -6.90 -7.72
C GLU A 184 -4.70 -6.15 -9.03
N SER A 185 -5.32 -6.80 -10.01
CA SER A 185 -5.60 -6.21 -11.33
C SER A 185 -6.64 -5.09 -11.30
N GLN A 186 -7.56 -5.11 -10.34
CA GLN A 186 -8.62 -4.11 -10.18
C GLN A 186 -8.31 -3.03 -9.14
N TYR A 187 -7.13 -3.10 -8.50
CA TYR A 187 -6.76 -2.09 -7.51
C TYR A 187 -6.84 -0.68 -8.13
N PRO A 188 -7.40 0.33 -7.43
CA PRO A 188 -7.52 1.68 -7.97
C PRO A 188 -6.16 2.23 -8.39
N TYR A 189 -6.14 2.87 -9.57
CA TYR A 189 -4.93 3.53 -10.05
C TYR A 189 -4.66 4.82 -9.27
N ILE A 190 -3.41 5.23 -9.18
CA ILE A 190 -2.93 6.36 -8.36
C ILE A 190 -3.70 7.67 -8.62
N THR A 191 -4.19 7.87 -9.85
CA THR A 191 -4.93 9.07 -10.26
C THR A 191 -6.42 9.05 -9.91
N HIS A 192 -6.94 7.93 -9.36
CA HIS A 192 -8.34 7.87 -8.93
C HIS A 192 -8.55 8.72 -7.67
N SER A 193 -9.81 9.15 -7.47
CA SER A 193 -10.18 9.94 -6.29
C SER A 193 -9.94 9.18 -4.98
N THR A 194 -9.67 9.92 -3.91
CA THR A 194 -9.49 9.40 -2.55
C THR A 194 -10.63 8.48 -2.12
N TYR A 195 -11.87 8.85 -2.46
CA TYR A 195 -13.05 8.07 -2.11
C TYR A 195 -13.09 6.68 -2.76
N ILE A 196 -12.63 6.55 -4.01
CA ILE A 196 -12.53 5.23 -4.67
C ILE A 196 -11.55 4.32 -3.94
N HIS A 197 -10.41 4.86 -3.50
CA HIS A 197 -9.44 4.12 -2.70
C HIS A 197 -10.01 3.71 -1.34
N GLU A 198 -10.74 4.61 -0.68
CA GLU A 198 -11.39 4.37 0.61
C GLU A 198 -12.36 3.19 0.55
N VAL A 199 -13.34 3.26 -0.36
CA VAL A 199 -14.36 2.22 -0.50
C VAL A 199 -13.73 0.88 -0.88
N TYR A 200 -12.77 0.90 -1.81
CA TYR A 200 -12.06 -0.30 -2.23
C TYR A 200 -11.28 -0.94 -1.08
N LEU A 201 -10.58 -0.14 -0.29
CA LEU A 201 -9.79 -0.62 0.85
C LEU A 201 -10.68 -1.21 1.95
N HIS A 202 -11.81 -0.59 2.25
CA HIS A 202 -12.79 -1.14 3.18
C HIS A 202 -13.33 -2.50 2.70
N GLY A 203 -13.67 -2.61 1.41
CA GLY A 203 -14.06 -3.89 0.81
C GLY A 203 -12.94 -4.94 0.94
N LEU A 204 -11.71 -4.57 0.66
CA LEU A 204 -10.57 -5.49 0.71
C LEU A 204 -10.28 -5.98 2.14
N LEU A 205 -10.27 -5.08 3.12
CA LEU A 205 -9.97 -5.40 4.52
C LEU A 205 -11.08 -6.18 5.24
N TYR A 206 -12.26 -6.31 4.64
CA TYR A 206 -13.32 -7.15 5.19
C TYR A 206 -13.14 -8.63 4.85
N ILE A 207 -12.45 -8.98 3.75
CA ILE A 207 -12.25 -10.38 3.30
C ILE A 207 -11.56 -11.26 4.37
N PRO A 208 -10.53 -10.81 5.12
CA PRO A 208 -9.88 -11.59 6.17
C PRO A 208 -10.79 -12.12 7.26
N TYR A 209 -11.95 -11.52 7.50
CA TYR A 209 -12.89 -11.96 8.53
C TYR A 209 -13.61 -13.27 8.18
N TYR A 210 -13.90 -13.52 6.90
CA TYR A 210 -14.52 -14.77 6.45
C TYR A 210 -13.57 -15.72 5.69
N ALA A 211 -12.43 -15.21 5.21
CA ALA A 211 -11.39 -15.97 4.54
C ALA A 211 -10.00 -15.71 5.18
N PRO A 212 -9.78 -16.15 6.42
CA PRO A 212 -8.55 -15.83 7.18
C PRO A 212 -7.27 -16.36 6.52
N TYR A 213 -7.37 -17.37 5.67
CA TYR A 213 -6.23 -17.91 4.91
C TYR A 213 -5.73 -16.99 3.79
N LEU A 214 -6.48 -15.96 3.39
CA LEU A 214 -6.09 -14.93 2.42
C LEU A 214 -5.50 -13.68 3.10
N ARG A 215 -5.54 -13.58 4.43
CA ARG A 215 -5.17 -12.36 5.16
C ARG A 215 -3.75 -11.89 4.87
N SER A 216 -2.77 -12.79 4.90
CA SER A 216 -1.37 -12.45 4.64
C SER A 216 -1.16 -11.90 3.22
N ASP A 217 -1.80 -12.49 2.22
CA ASP A 217 -1.72 -12.05 0.84
C ASP A 217 -2.40 -10.68 0.67
N ILE A 218 -3.57 -10.48 1.28
CA ILE A 218 -4.30 -9.21 1.25
C ILE A 218 -3.50 -8.09 1.92
N ILE A 219 -2.92 -8.34 3.10
CA ILE A 219 -2.06 -7.37 3.79
C ILE A 219 -0.85 -7.00 2.91
N SER A 220 -0.26 -7.98 2.23
CA SER A 220 0.86 -7.74 1.31
C SER A 220 0.45 -6.87 0.13
N ILE A 221 -0.73 -7.10 -0.46
CA ILE A 221 -1.29 -6.27 -1.54
C ILE A 221 -1.53 -4.84 -1.06
N VAL A 222 -2.13 -4.66 0.13
CA VAL A 222 -2.39 -3.34 0.70
C VAL A 222 -1.09 -2.58 0.94
N ILE A 223 -0.12 -3.17 1.63
CA ILE A 223 1.17 -2.53 1.92
C ILE A 223 1.92 -2.19 0.62
N ASN A 224 1.89 -3.08 -0.37
CA ASN A 224 2.50 -2.81 -1.68
C ASN A 224 1.85 -1.62 -2.38
N SER A 225 0.52 -1.53 -2.35
CA SER A 225 -0.21 -0.41 -2.97
C SER A 225 0.05 0.91 -2.26
N LEU A 226 0.14 0.91 -0.92
CA LEU A 226 0.52 2.08 -0.13
C LEU A 226 1.97 2.50 -0.42
N ALA A 227 2.90 1.55 -0.54
CA ALA A 227 4.28 1.83 -0.91
C ALA A 227 4.40 2.45 -2.31
N LEU A 228 3.58 2.00 -3.27
CA LEU A 228 3.52 2.60 -4.61
C LEU A 228 3.02 4.05 -4.57
N LEU A 229 2.01 4.37 -3.75
CA LEU A 229 1.55 5.75 -3.55
C LEU A 229 2.66 6.61 -2.95
N ASP A 230 3.33 6.13 -1.91
CA ASP A 230 4.40 6.83 -1.19
C ASP A 230 5.61 7.11 -2.11
N VAL A 231 6.08 6.13 -2.84
CA VAL A 231 7.18 6.28 -3.82
C VAL A 231 6.82 7.31 -4.89
N ASN A 232 5.57 7.31 -5.37
CA ASN A 232 5.11 8.30 -6.35
C ASN A 232 5.13 9.73 -5.81
N ILE A 233 4.77 9.94 -4.53
CA ILE A 233 4.88 11.24 -3.86
C ILE A 233 6.34 11.68 -3.84
N THR A 234 7.23 10.81 -3.39
CA THR A 234 8.66 11.09 -3.26
C THR A 234 9.32 11.39 -4.61
N MET A 235 9.01 10.60 -5.63
CA MET A 235 9.53 10.81 -6.98
C MET A 235 9.09 12.17 -7.55
N ARG A 236 7.82 12.54 -7.38
CA ARG A 236 7.28 13.81 -7.91
C ARG A 236 7.80 15.04 -7.17
N LYS A 237 8.19 14.91 -5.90
CA LYS A 237 8.84 15.98 -5.11
C LYS A 237 10.31 16.17 -5.48
N THR A 238 10.97 15.20 -6.09
CA THR A 238 12.40 15.26 -6.43
C THR A 238 12.59 15.98 -7.78
N LYS A 239 13.39 17.06 -7.81
CA LYS A 239 13.63 17.89 -9.02
C LYS A 239 14.06 17.11 -10.26
N GLY A 240 14.84 16.05 -10.11
CA GLY A 240 15.31 15.22 -11.24
C GLY A 240 14.20 14.43 -11.97
N TYR A 241 13.07 14.17 -11.32
CA TYR A 241 11.92 13.55 -11.98
C TYR A 241 11.14 14.57 -12.82
N GLN A 242 11.17 15.84 -12.40
CA GLN A 242 10.58 16.96 -13.12
C GLN A 242 11.22 17.12 -14.50
N GLU A 243 12.56 17.10 -14.56
CA GLU A 243 13.31 17.22 -15.80
C GLU A 243 13.06 16.04 -16.77
N LEU A 244 12.92 14.82 -16.23
CA LEU A 244 12.62 13.62 -17.04
C LEU A 244 11.19 13.64 -17.60
N TYR A 245 10.22 14.11 -16.81
CA TYR A 245 8.82 14.22 -17.23
C TYR A 245 8.64 15.32 -18.29
N ASP A 246 9.31 16.45 -18.11
CA ASP A 246 9.33 17.56 -19.06
C ASP A 246 10.01 17.17 -20.39
N MET A 247 10.97 16.23 -20.37
CA MET A 247 11.58 15.65 -21.59
C MET A 247 10.63 14.69 -22.33
N ILE A 248 9.77 13.97 -21.61
CA ILE A 248 8.83 13.00 -22.21
C ILE A 248 7.58 13.72 -22.75
N ASP A 249 7.12 14.75 -22.08
CA ASP A 249 5.90 15.50 -22.45
C ASP A 249 6.13 16.49 -23.59
N ASN A 250 7.38 16.95 -23.77
CA ASN A 250 7.79 17.85 -24.88
C ASN A 250 7.79 17.19 -26.27
N THR A 251 7.29 15.95 -26.42
CA THR A 251 7.09 15.32 -27.73
C THR A 251 5.76 15.68 -28.38
N ASN A 252 4.89 16.44 -27.70
CA ASN A 252 3.65 16.99 -28.27
C ASN A 252 3.74 18.54 -28.28
N ASP A 253 4.08 19.08 -29.45
CA ASP A 253 4.12 20.52 -29.75
C ASP A 253 2.76 21.21 -29.51
N ASP A 254 2.57 21.83 -28.33
CA ASP A 254 1.61 22.92 -28.16
C ASP A 254 2.12 23.93 -27.10
N PRO A 255 2.36 25.21 -27.47
CA PRO A 255 2.98 26.21 -26.59
C PRO A 255 2.00 26.90 -25.62
N ALA A 256 0.93 26.24 -25.16
CA ALA A 256 -0.14 26.85 -24.35
C ALA A 256 -0.16 26.42 -22.86
N THR A 257 0.91 25.88 -22.28
CA THR A 257 0.88 25.31 -20.92
C THR A 257 1.79 26.03 -19.93
N ALA A 258 1.51 27.32 -19.68
CA ALA A 258 2.14 28.06 -18.56
C ALA A 258 1.47 27.84 -17.19
N ASN A 259 0.47 26.92 -17.07
CA ASN A 259 -0.29 26.64 -15.83
C ASN A 259 0.13 25.33 -15.12
N ASN A 260 1.22 24.69 -15.54
CA ASN A 260 1.52 23.30 -15.13
C ASN A 260 1.98 23.11 -13.68
N ASP A 261 2.49 24.13 -12.99
CA ASP A 261 3.08 23.93 -11.65
C ASP A 261 2.01 23.88 -10.54
N ALA A 262 0.90 24.61 -10.69
CA ALA A 262 -0.22 24.56 -9.75
C ALA A 262 -0.95 23.20 -9.84
N ASP A 263 -1.24 22.74 -11.06
CA ASP A 263 -1.90 21.44 -11.30
C ASP A 263 -1.06 20.26 -10.80
N LYS A 264 0.27 20.35 -10.93
CA LYS A 264 1.21 19.33 -10.44
C LYS A 264 1.24 19.28 -8.90
N ALA A 265 1.22 20.44 -8.23
CA ALA A 265 1.19 20.52 -6.77
C ALA A 265 -0.13 19.97 -6.22
N GLU A 266 -1.27 20.29 -6.84
CA GLU A 266 -2.59 19.79 -6.48
C GLU A 266 -2.67 18.26 -6.62
N HIS A 267 -2.08 17.71 -7.68
CA HIS A 267 -2.04 16.27 -7.90
C HIS A 267 -1.19 15.53 -6.86
N VAL A 268 -0.05 16.09 -6.43
CA VAL A 268 0.77 15.53 -5.35
C VAL A 268 0.00 15.55 -4.04
N GLN A 269 -0.66 16.67 -3.73
CA GLN A 269 -1.48 16.80 -2.53
C GLN A 269 -2.63 15.79 -2.49
N LEU A 270 -3.28 15.52 -3.63
CA LEU A 270 -4.32 14.50 -3.74
C LEU A 270 -3.79 13.11 -3.38
N ILE A 271 -2.59 12.74 -3.89
CA ILE A 271 -1.97 11.43 -3.59
C ILE A 271 -1.59 11.36 -2.11
N GLU A 272 -1.09 12.45 -1.51
CA GLU A 272 -0.79 12.51 -0.08
C GLU A 272 -2.04 12.33 0.79
N CYS A 273 -3.12 13.02 0.46
CA CYS A 273 -4.40 12.84 1.15
C CYS A 273 -4.93 11.41 1.02
N THR A 274 -4.78 10.81 -0.17
CA THR A 274 -5.18 9.42 -0.43
C THR A 274 -4.35 8.44 0.39
N LEU A 275 -3.03 8.61 0.42
CA LEU A 275 -2.13 7.78 1.21
C LEU A 275 -2.45 7.89 2.70
N ASP A 276 -2.62 9.12 3.22
CA ASP A 276 -2.91 9.38 4.62
C ASP A 276 -4.20 8.71 5.08
N MET A 277 -5.26 8.86 4.29
CA MET A 277 -6.55 8.22 4.54
C MET A 277 -6.43 6.68 4.52
N CYS A 278 -5.77 6.12 3.52
CA CYS A 278 -5.56 4.68 3.42
C CYS A 278 -4.72 4.12 4.58
N MET A 279 -3.71 4.85 5.02
CA MET A 279 -2.90 4.48 6.18
C MET A 279 -3.73 4.49 7.47
N ASP A 280 -4.57 5.51 7.68
CA ASP A 280 -5.42 5.58 8.87
C ASP A 280 -6.43 4.42 8.91
N ILE A 281 -7.09 4.10 7.79
CA ILE A 281 -8.00 2.95 7.67
C ILE A 281 -7.26 1.63 7.97
N PHE A 282 -6.04 1.47 7.46
CA PHE A 282 -5.28 0.26 7.68
C PHE A 282 -4.79 0.14 9.13
N MET A 283 -4.35 1.23 9.77
CA MET A 283 -4.03 1.26 11.20
C MET A 283 -5.26 0.96 12.06
N GLU A 284 -6.44 1.45 11.67
CA GLU A 284 -7.69 1.13 12.35
C GLU A 284 -8.05 -0.36 12.23
N PHE A 285 -7.86 -0.95 11.05
CA PHE A 285 -8.01 -2.40 10.85
C PHE A 285 -7.06 -3.20 11.77
N ILE A 286 -5.78 -2.82 11.83
CA ILE A 286 -4.79 -3.42 12.73
C ILE A 286 -5.27 -3.36 14.18
N HIS A 287 -5.75 -2.20 14.62
CA HIS A 287 -6.26 -2.01 15.96
C HIS A 287 -7.48 -2.90 16.24
N LYS A 288 -8.52 -2.82 15.41
CA LYS A 288 -9.75 -3.62 15.54
C LYS A 288 -9.50 -5.13 15.52
N PHE A 289 -8.51 -5.58 14.76
CA PHE A 289 -8.15 -7.00 14.67
C PHE A 289 -7.41 -7.48 15.93
N CYS A 290 -6.55 -6.64 16.52
CA CYS A 290 -5.75 -6.99 17.69
C CYS A 290 -6.48 -6.83 19.01
N PHE A 291 -7.48 -5.92 19.11
CA PHE A 291 -8.18 -5.62 20.34
C PHE A 291 -9.62 -6.15 20.31
N ILE A 292 -10.04 -6.83 21.38
CA ILE A 292 -11.44 -7.30 21.57
C ILE A 292 -12.29 -6.11 22.05
N ASN A 293 -11.74 -5.35 23.00
CA ASN A 293 -12.25 -4.08 23.52
C ASN A 293 -11.10 -3.08 23.43
N PRO A 294 -11.33 -1.75 23.57
CA PRO A 294 -10.28 -0.75 23.46
C PRO A 294 -9.05 -0.99 24.36
N ILE A 295 -9.16 -1.84 25.38
CA ILE A 295 -8.11 -2.08 26.39
C ILE A 295 -7.54 -3.52 26.29
N ASP A 296 -8.34 -4.51 25.86
CA ASP A 296 -7.97 -5.92 25.94
C ASP A 296 -7.30 -6.42 24.64
N LEU A 297 -5.98 -6.58 24.68
CA LEU A 297 -5.18 -7.09 23.58
C LEU A 297 -5.33 -8.61 23.42
N ASN A 298 -5.80 -9.05 22.26
CA ASN A 298 -5.86 -10.47 21.89
C ASN A 298 -4.50 -10.99 21.43
N LYS A 299 -3.79 -11.66 22.32
CA LYS A 299 -2.45 -12.20 22.05
C LYS A 299 -2.38 -13.19 20.86
N LYS A 300 -3.48 -13.92 20.59
CA LYS A 300 -3.53 -14.86 19.45
C LYS A 300 -3.59 -14.09 18.15
N ASN A 301 -4.51 -13.14 18.03
CA ASN A 301 -4.65 -12.30 16.85
C ASN A 301 -3.39 -11.47 16.61
N LEU A 302 -2.78 -10.94 17.69
CA LEU A 302 -1.53 -10.20 17.61
C LEU A 302 -0.40 -11.04 16.98
N LYS A 303 -0.20 -12.28 17.44
CA LYS A 303 0.83 -13.17 16.87
C LYS A 303 0.60 -13.48 15.40
N ILE A 304 -0.65 -13.72 15.03
CA ILE A 304 -1.02 -14.03 13.66
C ILE A 304 -0.76 -12.79 12.77
N LEU A 305 -1.22 -11.62 13.20
CA LEU A 305 -1.04 -10.37 12.46
C LEU A 305 0.44 -9.95 12.39
N TYR A 306 1.21 -10.21 13.46
CA TYR A 306 2.65 -10.00 13.47
C TYR A 306 3.35 -10.75 12.33
N HIS A 307 3.03 -12.04 12.17
CA HIS A 307 3.60 -12.83 11.08
C HIS A 307 3.19 -12.32 9.71
N ASP A 308 1.94 -11.92 9.53
CA ASP A 308 1.44 -11.41 8.26
C ASP A 308 2.07 -10.06 7.90
N ILE A 309 2.13 -9.12 8.85
CA ILE A 309 2.77 -7.80 8.66
C ILE A 309 4.27 -7.96 8.42
N LEU A 310 4.95 -8.83 9.19
CA LEU A 310 6.38 -9.08 9.02
C LEU A 310 6.69 -9.65 7.64
N THR A 311 5.85 -10.56 7.15
CA THR A 311 5.97 -11.12 5.79
C THR A 311 5.83 -10.04 4.71
N ALA A 312 4.88 -9.13 4.86
CA ALA A 312 4.69 -8.01 3.95
C ALA A 312 5.84 -6.98 4.05
N PHE A 313 6.32 -6.71 5.27
CA PHE A 313 7.48 -5.85 5.52
C PHE A 313 8.74 -6.38 4.82
N ASP A 314 9.04 -7.67 4.97
CA ASP A 314 10.20 -8.30 4.32
C ASP A 314 10.12 -8.28 2.79
N LYS A 315 8.92 -8.51 2.24
CA LYS A 315 8.73 -8.56 0.79
C LYS A 315 8.69 -7.18 0.14
N VAL A 316 8.16 -6.19 0.81
CA VAL A 316 7.87 -4.86 0.24
C VAL A 316 8.77 -3.80 0.88
N LEU A 317 8.54 -3.45 2.15
CA LEU A 317 9.13 -2.25 2.76
C LEU A 317 10.65 -2.32 2.91
N LEU A 318 11.18 -3.48 3.26
CA LEU A 318 12.63 -3.65 3.43
C LEU A 318 13.39 -3.56 2.10
N ARG A 319 12.70 -3.74 0.97
CA ARG A 319 13.28 -3.76 -0.39
C ARG A 319 13.00 -2.50 -1.19
N VAL A 320 12.03 -1.70 -0.77
CA VAL A 320 11.67 -0.45 -1.44
C VAL A 320 12.48 0.68 -0.83
N ASP A 321 13.24 1.34 -1.67
CA ASP A 321 13.96 2.56 -1.34
C ASP A 321 13.05 3.78 -1.50
N ARG A 322 13.27 4.85 -0.73
CA ARG A 322 12.57 6.14 -0.84
C ARG A 322 11.10 6.19 -0.37
N THR A 323 10.67 5.31 0.51
CA THR A 323 9.40 5.51 1.23
C THR A 323 9.58 6.54 2.34
N GLN A 324 8.58 7.42 2.54
CA GLN A 324 8.59 8.46 3.57
C GLN A 324 7.52 8.25 4.65
N TYR A 325 6.42 7.59 4.32
CA TYR A 325 5.23 7.54 5.18
C TYR A 325 4.78 6.10 5.51
N VAL A 326 4.78 5.20 4.54
CA VAL A 326 4.19 3.86 4.71
C VAL A 326 4.88 3.03 5.80
N GLN A 327 6.16 3.26 6.07
CA GLN A 327 6.89 2.60 7.15
C GLN A 327 6.31 2.85 8.54
N TYR A 328 5.59 3.96 8.74
CA TYR A 328 4.92 4.26 10.00
C TYR A 328 3.80 3.28 10.37
N ILE A 329 3.32 2.47 9.44
CA ILE A 329 2.43 1.33 9.73
C ILE A 329 3.16 0.31 10.61
N GLY A 330 4.40 -0.03 10.25
CA GLY A 330 5.25 -0.90 11.05
C GLY A 330 5.60 -0.29 12.42
N PHE A 331 5.88 1.02 12.44
CA PHE A 331 6.13 1.77 13.67
C PHE A 331 4.92 1.73 14.62
N TYR A 332 3.72 2.02 14.10
CA TYR A 332 2.47 1.94 14.86
C TYR A 332 2.24 0.53 15.41
N PHE A 333 2.48 -0.50 14.61
CA PHE A 333 2.32 -1.88 15.03
C PHE A 333 3.35 -2.29 16.11
N CYS A 334 4.58 -1.77 16.04
CA CYS A 334 5.62 -1.98 17.06
C CYS A 334 5.26 -1.35 18.42
N SER A 335 4.35 -0.37 18.48
CA SER A 335 3.88 0.22 19.73
C SER A 335 3.04 -0.75 20.59
N PHE A 336 2.55 -1.84 19.99
CA PHE A 336 1.79 -2.85 20.73
C PHE A 336 2.71 -3.68 21.61
N LYS A 337 2.31 -3.88 22.86
CA LYS A 337 3.09 -4.59 23.86
C LYS A 337 3.55 -5.97 23.32
N SER A 338 4.80 -6.28 23.48
CA SER A 338 5.46 -7.54 23.07
C SER A 338 5.69 -7.68 21.54
N VAL A 339 5.61 -6.62 20.75
CA VAL A 339 5.92 -6.64 19.31
C VAL A 339 7.31 -6.12 19.03
N VAL A 340 7.74 -5.08 19.71
CA VAL A 340 8.98 -4.34 19.40
C VAL A 340 10.24 -5.18 19.52
N GLU A 341 10.37 -5.94 20.61
CA GLU A 341 11.59 -6.77 20.84
C GLU A 341 11.76 -7.84 19.76
N PRO A 342 10.74 -8.70 19.45
CA PRO A 342 10.83 -9.65 18.35
C PRO A 342 11.09 -8.99 16.98
N PHE A 343 10.60 -7.76 16.76
CA PHE A 343 10.86 -7.04 15.53
C PHE A 343 12.31 -6.55 15.43
N ILE A 344 12.87 -6.01 16.50
CA ILE A 344 14.30 -5.66 16.57
C ILE A 344 15.18 -6.91 16.38
N ASP A 345 14.83 -8.04 17.00
CA ASP A 345 15.54 -9.31 16.84
C ASP A 345 15.50 -9.80 15.39
N TYR A 346 14.35 -9.67 14.74
CA TYR A 346 14.20 -10.00 13.32
C TYR A 346 15.11 -9.13 12.43
N LEU A 347 15.09 -7.80 12.63
CA LEU A 347 15.95 -6.88 11.88
C LEU A 347 17.42 -7.18 12.12
N TRP A 348 17.81 -7.42 13.36
CA TRP A 348 19.18 -7.79 13.70
C TRP A 348 19.64 -9.06 13.02
N LYS A 349 18.78 -10.09 12.97
CA LYS A 349 19.06 -11.31 12.22
C LYS A 349 19.30 -11.04 10.74
N LYS A 350 18.55 -10.13 10.14
CA LYS A 350 18.77 -9.70 8.74
C LYS A 350 20.11 -8.98 8.56
N VAL A 351 20.52 -8.14 9.50
CA VAL A 351 21.82 -7.45 9.47
C VAL A 351 22.99 -8.45 9.52
N THR A 352 22.88 -9.47 10.36
CA THR A 352 23.95 -10.43 10.60
C THR A 352 24.00 -11.58 9.59
N ASP A 353 22.94 -11.78 8.80
CA ASP A 353 22.90 -12.86 7.79
C ASP A 353 23.73 -12.48 6.56
N TRP A 354 24.85 -13.18 6.36
CA TRP A 354 25.75 -12.98 5.22
C TRP A 354 25.15 -13.40 3.88
N ASN A 355 24.07 -14.19 3.86
CA ASN A 355 23.38 -14.60 2.64
C ASN A 355 22.39 -13.54 2.13
N GLU A 356 22.02 -12.58 2.97
CA GLU A 356 21.17 -11.46 2.56
C GLU A 356 21.97 -10.42 1.74
N ALA A 357 21.30 -9.82 0.76
CA ALA A 357 21.92 -8.76 -0.04
C ALA A 357 22.36 -7.58 0.83
N PRO A 358 23.53 -6.97 0.58
CA PRO A 358 24.04 -5.85 1.37
C PRO A 358 23.03 -4.71 1.56
N VAL A 359 22.25 -4.38 0.51
CA VAL A 359 21.21 -3.32 0.57
C VAL A 359 20.14 -3.67 1.61
N ILE A 360 19.69 -4.92 1.69
CA ILE A 360 18.69 -5.36 2.68
C ILE A 360 19.29 -5.28 4.10
N ARG A 361 20.53 -5.67 4.28
CA ARG A 361 21.24 -5.56 5.55
C ARG A 361 21.36 -4.11 6.01
N GLN A 362 21.69 -3.20 5.09
CA GLN A 362 21.75 -1.76 5.35
C GLN A 362 20.37 -1.19 5.72
N SER A 363 19.33 -1.51 4.95
CA SER A 363 17.95 -1.09 5.28
C SER A 363 17.53 -1.60 6.66
N ALA A 364 17.82 -2.86 6.98
CA ALA A 364 17.46 -3.45 8.27
C ALA A 364 18.11 -2.72 9.45
N VAL A 365 19.41 -2.35 9.36
CA VAL A 365 20.09 -1.62 10.44
C VAL A 365 19.53 -0.20 10.59
N PHE A 366 19.17 0.46 9.48
CA PHE A 366 18.57 1.80 9.53
C PHE A 366 17.15 1.77 10.12
N TYR A 367 16.32 0.79 9.75
CA TYR A 367 15.02 0.58 10.39
C TYR A 367 15.15 0.34 11.90
N MET A 368 16.08 -0.51 12.31
CA MET A 368 16.31 -0.83 13.72
C MET A 368 16.77 0.40 14.51
N SER A 369 17.79 1.11 14.01
CA SER A 369 18.36 2.27 14.70
C SER A 369 17.38 3.45 14.74
N SER A 370 16.66 3.71 13.65
CA SER A 370 15.67 4.79 13.58
C SER A 370 14.44 4.50 14.48
N LEU A 371 13.98 3.24 14.53
CA LEU A 371 12.93 2.84 15.48
C LEU A 371 13.38 3.06 16.92
N ALA A 372 14.59 2.61 17.28
CA ALA A 372 15.12 2.76 18.63
C ALA A 372 15.39 4.23 19.01
N ALA A 373 15.70 5.08 18.02
CA ALA A 373 15.92 6.51 18.22
C ALA A 373 14.63 7.29 18.44
N SER A 374 13.58 7.00 17.65
CA SER A 374 12.36 7.84 17.56
C SER A 374 11.20 7.38 18.42
N ALA A 375 11.15 6.09 18.82
CA ALA A 375 10.01 5.52 19.51
C ALA A 375 10.05 5.77 21.04
N SER A 376 8.97 6.36 21.56
CA SER A 376 8.82 6.62 23.01
C SER A 376 8.56 5.34 23.84
N PHE A 377 8.08 4.29 23.18
CA PHE A 377 7.76 3.00 23.82
C PHE A 377 8.98 2.05 23.95
N ILE A 378 10.14 2.44 23.43
CA ILE A 378 11.40 1.66 23.60
C ILE A 378 11.90 1.82 25.04
N THR A 379 12.09 0.68 25.71
CA THR A 379 12.65 0.66 27.07
C THR A 379 14.16 0.93 27.08
N SER A 380 14.67 1.47 28.18
CA SER A 380 16.13 1.67 28.35
C SER A 380 16.93 0.37 28.21
N GLU A 381 16.35 -0.77 28.60
CA GLU A 381 16.99 -2.08 28.44
C GLU A 381 17.09 -2.48 26.96
N THR A 382 16.00 -2.31 26.21
CA THR A 382 15.99 -2.59 24.75
C THR A 382 16.95 -1.67 24.02
N LEU A 383 17.00 -0.37 24.40
CA LEU A 383 17.95 0.59 23.84
C LEU A 383 19.40 0.16 24.07
N LYS A 384 19.76 -0.15 25.33
CA LYS A 384 21.11 -0.60 25.71
C LYS A 384 21.50 -1.89 24.99
N SER A 385 20.59 -2.86 24.92
CA SER A 385 20.80 -4.10 24.19
C SER A 385 21.05 -3.85 22.70
N THR A 386 20.31 -2.93 22.09
CA THR A 386 20.46 -2.59 20.67
C THR A 386 21.83 -1.95 20.41
N ILE A 387 22.23 -0.97 21.20
CA ILE A 387 23.54 -0.32 21.07
C ILE A 387 24.68 -1.33 21.30
N TYR A 388 24.56 -2.18 22.32
CA TYR A 388 25.56 -3.22 22.59
C TYR A 388 25.74 -4.17 21.39
N ARG A 389 24.65 -4.63 20.77
CA ARG A 389 24.70 -5.48 19.58
C ARG A 389 25.42 -4.79 18.41
N LEU A 390 25.15 -3.49 18.19
CA LEU A 390 25.83 -2.73 17.13
C LEU A 390 27.33 -2.63 17.38
N THR A 391 27.76 -2.27 18.61
CA THR A 391 29.16 -2.10 18.95
C THR A 391 29.92 -3.42 18.98
N ASP A 392 29.34 -4.48 19.51
CA ASP A 392 29.90 -5.83 19.53
C ASP A 392 30.16 -6.32 18.09
N TRP A 393 29.20 -6.19 17.19
CA TRP A 393 29.35 -6.55 15.78
C TRP A 393 30.42 -5.70 15.06
N ILE A 394 30.51 -4.39 15.36
CA ILE A 394 31.58 -3.52 14.85
C ILE A 394 32.94 -4.01 15.26
N HIS A 395 33.12 -4.39 16.54
CA HIS A 395 34.40 -4.90 17.05
C HIS A 395 34.78 -6.25 16.44
N ASP A 396 33.82 -7.16 16.28
CA ASP A 396 34.03 -8.43 15.60
C ASP A 396 34.47 -8.20 14.15
N TYR A 397 33.84 -7.26 13.45
CA TYR A 397 34.20 -6.92 12.07
C TYR A 397 35.63 -6.34 11.98
N ILE A 398 35.98 -5.39 12.85
CA ILE A 398 37.34 -4.81 12.92
C ILE A 398 38.35 -5.91 13.21
N GLY A 399 38.08 -6.84 14.15
CA GLY A 399 38.99 -7.91 14.48
C GLY A 399 39.27 -8.89 13.34
N THR A 400 38.27 -9.13 12.47
CA THR A 400 38.47 -9.96 11.28
C THR A 400 39.23 -9.24 10.17
N ASP A 401 39.09 -7.91 10.08
CA ASP A 401 39.72 -7.09 9.05
C ASP A 401 41.19 -6.71 9.39
N GLU A 402 41.60 -6.74 10.67
CA GLU A 402 42.98 -6.48 11.06
C GLU A 402 44.00 -7.42 10.38
N THR A 403 43.53 -8.58 9.88
CA THR A 403 44.33 -9.57 9.16
C THR A 403 44.45 -9.34 7.65
N SER A 404 43.67 -8.39 7.10
CA SER A 404 43.65 -8.07 5.67
C SER A 404 44.25 -6.67 5.39
N ASP A 405 44.88 -6.49 4.22
CA ASP A 405 45.36 -5.19 3.73
C ASP A 405 44.20 -4.31 3.21
N SER A 406 43.10 -4.23 3.97
CA SER A 406 41.90 -3.52 3.57
C SER A 406 42.08 -2.01 3.60
N TYR A 407 41.81 -1.38 2.47
CA TYR A 407 41.70 0.08 2.36
C TYR A 407 40.24 0.52 2.55
N VAL A 408 40.03 1.83 2.72
CA VAL A 408 38.70 2.44 2.77
C VAL A 408 38.00 2.22 1.42
N ASP A 409 37.26 1.13 1.30
CA ASP A 409 36.42 0.83 0.14
C ASP A 409 34.96 0.79 0.55
N LEU A 410 34.20 1.80 0.13
CA LEU A 410 32.77 1.91 0.43
C LEU A 410 31.97 0.73 -0.12
N LYS A 411 32.34 0.20 -1.29
CA LYS A 411 31.58 -0.88 -1.94
C LYS A 411 31.73 -2.23 -1.22
N LEU A 412 32.93 -2.50 -0.71
CA LEU A 412 33.21 -3.74 0.02
C LEU A 412 32.67 -3.69 1.45
N ASN A 413 32.79 -2.53 2.12
CA ASN A 413 32.50 -2.37 3.54
C ASN A 413 31.20 -1.59 3.82
N ASN A 414 30.28 -1.52 2.84
CA ASN A 414 29.07 -0.72 2.94
C ASN A 414 28.19 -1.06 4.15
N VAL A 415 28.06 -2.34 4.50
CA VAL A 415 27.30 -2.78 5.68
C VAL A 415 27.99 -2.31 6.97
N PHE A 416 29.33 -2.43 7.04
CA PHE A 416 30.10 -1.95 8.19
C PHE A 416 29.87 -0.45 8.43
N TYR A 417 30.00 0.37 7.38
CA TYR A 417 29.76 1.80 7.51
C TYR A 417 28.32 2.14 7.89
N SER A 418 27.33 1.37 7.38
CA SER A 418 25.94 1.54 7.76
C SER A 418 25.67 1.21 9.22
N VAL A 419 26.33 0.16 9.76
CA VAL A 419 26.25 -0.19 11.18
C VAL A 419 26.92 0.88 12.05
N CYS A 420 28.09 1.40 11.63
CA CYS A 420 28.75 2.52 12.33
C CYS A 420 27.86 3.78 12.33
N GLN A 421 27.28 4.14 11.18
CA GLN A 421 26.38 5.28 11.10
C GLN A 421 25.13 5.11 11.96
N ALA A 422 24.55 3.92 11.98
CA ALA A 422 23.42 3.59 12.84
C ALA A 422 23.77 3.71 14.34
N PHE A 423 24.97 3.25 14.73
CA PHE A 423 25.48 3.42 16.08
C PHE A 423 25.64 4.91 16.45
N PHE A 424 26.32 5.68 15.61
CA PHE A 424 26.51 7.12 15.85
C PHE A 424 25.17 7.87 15.93
N TYR A 425 24.26 7.59 15.02
CA TYR A 425 22.91 8.17 14.99
C TYR A 425 22.12 7.86 16.26
N LEU A 426 22.02 6.59 16.63
CA LEU A 426 21.28 6.16 17.82
C LEU A 426 21.88 6.72 19.11
N PHE A 427 23.22 6.76 19.20
CA PHE A 427 23.92 7.35 20.32
C PHE A 427 23.60 8.84 20.45
N VAL A 428 23.66 9.61 19.35
CA VAL A 428 23.34 11.02 19.32
C VAL A 428 21.86 11.28 19.66
N ALA A 429 20.95 10.46 19.16
CA ALA A 429 19.52 10.64 19.38
C ALA A 429 19.08 10.38 20.84
N ARG A 430 19.74 9.46 21.53
CA ARG A 430 19.33 8.99 22.88
C ARG A 430 20.42 9.15 23.94
N TYR A 431 21.43 10.02 23.74
CA TYR A 431 22.57 10.15 24.68
C TYR A 431 22.14 10.53 26.08
N GLU A 432 21.12 11.37 26.25
CA GLU A 432 20.64 11.79 27.57
C GLU A 432 20.15 10.63 28.44
N GLU A 433 19.57 9.59 27.83
CA GLU A 433 19.16 8.38 28.53
C GLU A 433 20.35 7.44 28.82
N LEU A 434 21.34 7.46 27.93
CA LEU A 434 22.53 6.61 28.01
C LEU A 434 23.57 7.12 29.02
N VAL A 435 23.55 8.41 29.37
CA VAL A 435 24.51 9.04 30.30
C VAL A 435 23.86 9.51 31.60
N ARG A 436 22.64 9.08 31.86
CA ARG A 436 21.83 9.55 33.00
C ARG A 436 22.47 9.24 34.35
N THR A 437 23.07 8.08 34.52
CA THR A 437 23.68 7.61 35.75
C THR A 437 25.15 7.25 35.56
N ARG A 438 25.92 7.22 36.66
CA ARG A 438 27.33 6.79 36.61
C ARG A 438 27.48 5.35 36.11
N CYS A 439 26.51 4.48 36.39
CA CYS A 439 26.50 3.10 35.86
C CYS A 439 26.32 3.08 34.34
N ASP A 440 25.52 4.00 33.81
CA ASP A 440 25.30 4.12 32.35
C ASP A 440 26.59 4.57 31.64
N ILE A 441 27.33 5.50 32.23
CA ILE A 441 28.62 5.96 31.68
C ILE A 441 29.63 4.79 31.69
N LEU A 442 29.70 3.99 32.77
CA LEU A 442 30.56 2.79 32.83
C LEU A 442 30.15 1.75 31.78
N PHE A 443 28.85 1.62 31.51
CA PHE A 443 28.35 0.76 30.43
C PHE A 443 28.82 1.22 29.07
N ILE A 444 28.79 2.53 28.79
CA ILE A 444 29.25 3.09 27.51
C ILE A 444 30.77 2.97 27.35
N GLN A 445 31.54 3.06 28.45
CA GLN A 445 32.98 2.89 28.39
C GLN A 445 33.40 1.49 27.93
N GLN A 446 32.55 0.46 28.11
CA GLN A 446 32.77 -0.88 27.60
C GLN A 446 32.73 -0.96 26.07
N PHE A 447 32.15 0.04 25.38
CA PHE A 447 32.04 0.05 23.91
C PHE A 447 33.37 0.35 23.20
N ASP A 448 34.42 0.70 23.94
CA ASP A 448 35.72 1.06 23.36
C ASP A 448 35.61 1.90 22.09
N ILE A 449 34.87 3.02 22.21
CA ILE A 449 34.64 3.97 21.12
C ILE A 449 35.95 4.42 20.44
N PRO A 450 37.07 4.67 21.19
CA PRO A 450 38.35 4.99 20.59
C PRO A 450 38.82 3.98 19.53
N ARG A 451 38.65 2.69 19.76
CA ARG A 451 39.02 1.63 18.79
C ARG A 451 38.17 1.71 17.52
N ILE A 452 36.86 2.00 17.66
CA ILE A 452 35.94 2.15 16.51
C ILE A 452 36.37 3.30 15.61
N ILE A 453 36.62 4.48 16.19
CA ILE A 453 36.94 5.69 15.42
C ILE A 453 38.36 5.71 14.83
N SER A 454 39.30 4.97 15.44
CA SER A 454 40.71 4.91 15.00
C SER A 454 41.04 3.70 14.12
N CYS A 455 40.04 2.86 13.77
CA CYS A 455 40.29 1.69 12.92
C CYS A 455 40.69 2.11 11.49
N LYS A 456 41.37 1.21 10.78
CA LYS A 456 41.87 1.44 9.40
C LYS A 456 40.76 1.86 8.42
N LEU A 457 39.53 1.38 8.62
CA LEU A 457 38.37 1.65 7.79
C LEU A 457 37.83 3.09 7.96
N ASN A 458 38.23 3.81 8.99
CA ASN A 458 37.91 5.22 9.25
C ASN A 458 36.42 5.60 9.01
N PRO A 459 35.48 5.12 9.82
CA PRO A 459 34.06 5.36 9.60
C PRO A 459 33.66 6.85 9.64
N LEU A 460 34.46 7.70 10.31
CA LEU A 460 34.21 9.14 10.39
C LEU A 460 34.36 9.87 9.05
N VAL A 461 35.01 9.26 8.05
CA VAL A 461 35.10 9.81 6.68
C VAL A 461 33.82 9.53 5.88
N VAL A 462 33.22 8.36 6.07
CA VAL A 462 32.15 7.83 5.20
C VAL A 462 30.76 8.18 5.74
N CYS A 463 30.61 8.23 7.08
CA CYS A 463 29.33 8.54 7.72
C CYS A 463 28.92 10.01 7.55
N ASP A 464 27.62 10.27 7.70
CA ASP A 464 27.05 11.62 7.56
C ASP A 464 27.76 12.63 8.49
N SER A 465 28.19 13.75 7.90
CA SER A 465 29.00 14.75 8.58
C SER A 465 28.28 15.45 9.75
N LYS A 466 26.94 15.57 9.72
CA LYS A 466 26.16 16.15 10.82
C LYS A 466 26.10 15.21 12.00
N ILE A 467 25.86 13.92 11.73
CA ILE A 467 25.83 12.86 12.74
C ILE A 467 27.22 12.77 13.39
N VAL A 468 28.28 12.72 12.59
CA VAL A 468 29.68 12.64 13.07
C VAL A 468 30.05 13.81 13.96
N ARG A 469 29.69 15.07 13.59
CA ARG A 469 29.97 16.26 14.43
C ARG A 469 29.21 16.21 15.76
N ASN A 470 27.93 15.85 15.75
CA ASN A 470 27.15 15.75 16.98
C ASN A 470 27.70 14.63 17.88
N PHE A 471 28.07 13.50 17.30
CA PHE A 471 28.72 12.39 18.02
C PHE A 471 30.06 12.84 18.64
N ALA A 472 30.91 13.56 17.89
CA ALA A 472 32.16 14.11 18.39
C ALA A 472 31.97 15.06 19.58
N ASN A 473 31.00 15.96 19.50
CA ASN A 473 30.69 16.90 20.56
C ASN A 473 30.25 16.18 21.85
N ILE A 474 29.36 15.20 21.74
CA ILE A 474 28.85 14.45 22.89
C ILE A 474 29.95 13.58 23.51
N THR A 475 30.70 12.84 22.68
CA THR A 475 31.79 11.97 23.19
C THR A 475 32.91 12.77 23.86
N LYS A 476 33.20 13.97 23.38
CA LYS A 476 34.15 14.90 23.99
C LYS A 476 33.63 15.43 25.32
N MET A 477 32.35 15.83 25.39
CA MET A 477 31.72 16.36 26.62
C MET A 477 31.78 15.34 27.76
N TYR A 478 31.56 14.07 27.49
CA TYR A 478 31.61 13.00 28.49
C TYR A 478 32.96 12.27 28.59
N GLN A 479 34.01 12.77 27.89
CA GLN A 479 35.37 12.19 27.88
C GLN A 479 35.41 10.73 27.45
N LEU A 480 34.54 10.33 26.51
CA LEU A 480 34.44 8.97 25.99
C LEU A 480 35.41 8.74 24.82
N ALA A 481 35.56 9.74 23.94
CA ALA A 481 36.48 9.73 22.79
C ALA A 481 36.76 11.14 22.31
N TYR A 482 37.88 11.31 21.59
CA TYR A 482 38.30 12.57 20.96
C TYR A 482 38.37 12.41 19.46
N CYS A 483 37.32 12.82 18.75
CA CYS A 483 37.18 12.66 17.31
C CYS A 483 37.80 13.81 16.50
N ASP A 484 38.03 14.99 17.13
CA ASP A 484 38.39 16.24 16.46
C ASP A 484 39.64 16.09 15.56
N ALA A 485 40.71 15.47 16.09
CA ALA A 485 41.97 15.28 15.34
C ALA A 485 41.76 14.43 14.07
N ILE A 486 40.94 13.38 14.16
CA ILE A 486 40.65 12.50 13.03
C ILE A 486 39.77 13.23 11.99
N ILE A 487 38.78 14.00 12.44
CA ILE A 487 37.89 14.80 11.58
C ILE A 487 38.71 15.86 10.84
N GLU A 488 39.64 16.56 11.52
CA GLU A 488 40.52 17.56 10.89
C GLU A 488 41.48 16.93 9.87
N ASP A 489 42.09 15.78 10.20
CA ASP A 489 42.96 15.05 9.28
C ASP A 489 42.18 14.57 8.04
N ASN A 490 40.97 14.08 8.24
CA ASN A 490 40.07 13.71 7.15
C ASN A 490 39.70 14.92 6.26
N ALA A 491 39.44 16.09 6.86
CA ALA A 491 39.13 17.31 6.12
C ALA A 491 40.35 17.78 5.31
N ARG A 492 41.58 17.67 5.83
CA ARG A 492 42.80 17.99 5.13
C ARG A 492 43.08 17.07 3.93
N LYS A 493 42.73 15.75 4.07
CA LYS A 493 42.91 14.76 3.00
C LYS A 493 41.85 14.87 1.89
N ARG A 494 40.70 15.48 2.17
CA ARG A 494 39.63 15.78 1.19
C ARG A 494 39.91 17.05 0.36
N LEU A 495 41.16 17.33 -0.03
CA LEU A 495 41.41 18.38 -1.03
C LEU A 495 40.72 18.00 -2.36
N PRO A 496 40.04 18.94 -3.05
CA PRO A 496 39.24 18.63 -4.22
C PRO A 496 40.14 18.18 -5.37
N ILE A 497 40.30 16.89 -5.55
CA ILE A 497 40.74 16.28 -6.79
C ILE A 497 39.49 16.21 -7.67
N PHE A 498 39.48 16.98 -8.74
CA PHE A 498 38.39 17.02 -9.71
C PHE A 498 38.04 15.61 -10.17
N GLY A 499 36.82 15.14 -9.86
CA GLY A 499 36.24 13.93 -10.43
C GLY A 499 35.99 12.74 -9.50
N GLU A 500 36.29 12.77 -8.21
CA GLU A 500 35.89 11.72 -7.28
C GLU A 500 34.47 11.99 -6.80
N GLN A 501 33.57 11.01 -7.06
CA GLN A 501 32.25 10.95 -6.45
C GLN A 501 32.40 10.99 -4.92
N GLU A 502 31.65 11.86 -4.25
CA GLU A 502 31.61 11.93 -2.80
C GLU A 502 31.31 10.54 -2.24
N LEU A 503 32.28 10.01 -1.45
CA LEU A 503 32.17 8.76 -0.68
C LEU A 503 31.20 8.98 0.49
N LEU A 504 29.92 9.21 0.20
CA LEU A 504 28.90 9.40 1.22
C LEU A 504 27.92 8.20 1.20
N LEU A 505 27.67 7.66 2.38
CA LEU A 505 26.59 6.70 2.57
C LEU A 505 25.24 7.38 2.34
N PRO A 506 24.29 6.71 1.67
CA PRO A 506 22.93 7.20 1.65
C PRO A 506 22.40 7.27 3.09
N THR A 507 21.97 8.45 3.51
CA THR A 507 21.31 8.66 4.79
C THR A 507 19.83 8.31 4.64
N PHE A 508 19.42 7.19 5.21
CA PHE A 508 18.03 6.79 5.26
C PHE A 508 17.66 6.45 6.71
N PHE A 509 16.93 7.36 7.36
CA PHE A 509 16.37 7.13 8.69
C PHE A 509 14.84 7.20 8.60
N PRO A 510 14.17 6.04 8.51
CA PRO A 510 12.75 5.96 8.11
C PRO A 510 11.76 6.66 9.06
N PHE A 511 12.13 6.99 10.31
CA PHE A 511 11.19 7.52 11.31
C PHE A 511 11.57 8.91 11.82
N GLU A 512 12.15 9.77 10.98
CA GLU A 512 12.57 11.12 11.42
C GLU A 512 11.41 12.12 11.54
N SER A 513 10.42 12.08 10.65
CA SER A 513 9.28 12.99 10.71
C SER A 513 8.04 12.43 10.01
N CYS A 514 6.89 12.52 10.67
CA CYS A 514 5.58 12.24 10.07
C CYS A 514 4.81 13.56 9.90
N VAL A 515 4.47 13.90 8.65
CA VAL A 515 3.81 15.16 8.30
C VAL A 515 2.34 14.96 7.90
N LEU A 516 1.87 13.72 7.74
CA LEU A 516 0.51 13.40 7.34
C LEU A 516 -0.49 13.73 8.47
N GLU A 517 -1.62 14.37 8.14
CA GLU A 517 -2.54 14.96 9.14
C GLU A 517 -3.37 13.92 9.91
N ARG A 518 -3.97 12.94 9.23
CA ARG A 518 -4.87 11.93 9.85
C ARG A 518 -4.08 10.90 10.63
N SER A 519 -3.14 10.23 9.98
CA SER A 519 -2.30 9.20 10.59
C SER A 519 -1.37 9.76 11.67
N LYS A 520 -1.01 11.05 11.60
CA LYS A 520 -0.25 11.75 12.64
C LYS A 520 -0.93 11.65 14.00
N SER A 521 -2.24 11.73 14.08
CA SER A 521 -2.98 11.62 15.34
C SER A 521 -2.70 10.31 16.09
N ARG A 522 -2.43 9.22 15.37
CA ARG A 522 -2.09 7.91 15.94
C ARG A 522 -0.58 7.74 16.17
N ILE A 523 0.25 8.43 15.39
CA ILE A 523 1.72 8.26 15.40
C ILE A 523 2.40 9.25 16.34
N ALA A 524 1.97 10.51 16.36
CA ALA A 524 2.63 11.56 17.15
C ALA A 524 2.77 11.25 18.65
N PRO A 525 1.78 10.64 19.33
CA PRO A 525 1.93 10.27 20.75
C PRO A 525 2.99 9.18 20.99
N LEU A 526 3.37 8.45 19.95
CA LEU A 526 4.32 7.36 20.00
C LEU A 526 5.76 7.79 19.69
N LEU A 527 5.92 9.00 19.15
CA LEU A 527 7.22 9.60 18.88
C LEU A 527 7.75 10.34 20.11
N ILE A 528 9.06 10.38 20.26
CA ILE A 528 9.72 11.22 21.26
C ILE A 528 9.56 12.68 20.82
N SER A 529 9.02 13.52 21.69
CA SER A 529 8.89 14.95 21.42
C SER A 529 10.26 15.61 21.33
N ASN A 530 10.61 16.08 20.12
CA ASN A 530 11.89 16.75 19.83
C ASN A 530 11.99 18.18 20.43
N GLU A 531 11.30 18.51 21.52
CA GLU A 531 11.47 19.82 22.16
C GLU A 531 12.89 20.03 22.71
N THR A 532 13.61 18.94 22.99
CA THR A 532 15.00 18.99 23.46
C THR A 532 16.03 19.23 22.34
N ASN A 533 15.74 18.87 21.10
CA ASN A 533 16.68 19.08 19.98
C ASN A 533 16.72 20.51 19.44
N ASN A 534 15.70 21.34 19.70
CA ASN A 534 15.69 22.76 19.35
C ASN A 534 16.49 23.63 20.34
N ALA A 535 16.73 23.17 21.57
CA ALA A 535 17.56 23.89 22.54
C ALA A 535 19.05 23.88 22.14
N SER A 536 19.50 22.84 21.43
CA SER A 536 20.90 22.76 20.92
C SER A 536 21.15 23.60 19.66
N SER A 537 20.11 23.98 18.92
CA SER A 537 20.25 24.91 17.78
C SER A 537 20.24 26.38 18.21
N GLN A 538 19.63 26.74 19.33
CA GLN A 538 19.60 28.11 19.86
C GLN A 538 20.86 28.53 20.63
N LEU A 539 21.73 27.59 20.99
CA LEU A 539 23.03 27.89 21.61
C LEU A 539 24.10 28.34 20.61
N LYS A 540 23.82 28.40 19.30
CA LYS A 540 24.76 28.83 18.26
C LYS A 540 24.58 30.29 17.80
N ASP A 541 23.51 30.98 18.18
CA ASP A 541 23.28 32.38 17.79
C ASP A 541 23.67 33.39 18.89
N SER A 542 24.36 32.95 19.95
CA SER A 542 24.79 33.81 21.07
C SER A 542 26.26 33.66 21.47
N GLN A 543 27.15 33.41 20.50
CA GLN A 543 28.59 33.62 20.67
C GLN A 543 29.23 34.22 19.42
#